data_d8dd1af1d989178b5572b3414560de95
#
_entry.id   d8dd1af1d989178b5572b3414560de95
#
_cell.length_a   1.000
_cell.length_b   1.000
_cell.length_c   1.000
_cell.angle_alpha   90.00
_cell.angle_beta   90.00
_cell.angle_gamma   90.00
#
_symmetry.space_group_name_H-M   'P 1'
#
loop_
_entity.id
_entity.type
_entity.pdbx_description
1 polymer ?
#
loop_
_entity_poly.entity_id
_entity_poly.type
_entity_poly.pdbx_seq_one_letter_code
_entity_poly.pdbx_strand_id
1 'polypeptide(L)'
;CAGENANELFSSICEKKDTITLDTNYVKDRVVAIGKIKRDKSLNDILLERLKELLKNLNLKDFQDTLLVVGSSVGGMSETENLYFKDKNYKNIDYKKHPIDSIAYFLKKQFTFYDDISFSTACTSSANALGYAKEVIQKGIYKNVLVVGIDDLSHTTVCGFSALSVLSSKPCTPFDKNREGMNVAEGFVILFLQDKKQNNSIEIL
;
A
#
# COMPACT_ATOMS: atom_id res chain seq x y z
N CYS A 1 -7.21 3.03 11.73
CA CYS A 1 -7.48 2.34 10.47
C CYS A 1 -8.93 2.54 10.05
N ALA A 2 -9.20 2.83 8.78
CA ALA A 2 -10.55 3.01 8.26
C ALA A 2 -11.31 1.69 8.08
N GLY A 3 -10.62 0.57 7.98
CA GLY A 3 -11.18 -0.77 7.86
C GLY A 3 -10.11 -1.79 7.52
N GLU A 4 -10.37 -3.04 7.83
CA GLU A 4 -9.50 -4.18 7.52
C GLU A 4 -9.97 -4.95 6.28
N ASN A 5 -11.15 -4.62 5.79
CA ASN A 5 -11.75 -5.17 4.59
C ASN A 5 -12.67 -4.14 3.92
N ALA A 6 -13.16 -4.44 2.71
CA ALA A 6 -13.99 -3.53 1.92
C ALA A 6 -15.29 -3.09 2.63
N ASN A 7 -15.95 -3.99 3.37
CA ASN A 7 -17.19 -3.68 4.08
C ASN A 7 -16.97 -2.72 5.24
N GLU A 8 -15.92 -2.96 6.03
CA GLU A 8 -15.56 -2.07 7.14
C GLU A 8 -15.11 -0.70 6.63
N LEU A 9 -14.32 -0.66 5.55
CA LEU A 9 -13.92 0.58 4.90
C LEU A 9 -15.15 1.36 4.43
N PHE A 10 -16.09 0.69 3.76
CA PHE A 10 -17.34 1.31 3.30
C PHE A 10 -18.17 1.86 4.46
N SER A 11 -18.36 1.07 5.54
CA SER A 11 -19.05 1.54 6.74
C SER A 11 -18.37 2.77 7.37
N SER A 12 -17.06 2.76 7.49
CA SER A 12 -16.29 3.89 8.03
C SER A 12 -16.44 5.15 7.18
N ILE A 13 -16.51 5.01 5.85
CA ILE A 13 -16.77 6.14 4.94
C ILE A 13 -18.19 6.68 5.15
N CYS A 14 -19.21 5.81 5.22
CA CYS A 14 -20.59 6.20 5.46
C CYS A 14 -20.77 6.89 6.82
N GLU A 15 -20.08 6.41 7.84
CA GLU A 15 -20.07 6.98 9.20
C GLU A 15 -19.23 8.24 9.32
N LYS A 16 -18.50 8.63 8.26
CA LYS A 16 -17.54 9.76 8.26
C LYS A 16 -16.51 9.64 9.37
N LYS A 17 -16.04 8.42 9.63
CA LYS A 17 -15.09 8.13 10.69
C LYS A 17 -13.74 8.76 10.39
N ASP A 18 -13.31 9.65 11.28
CA ASP A 18 -11.96 10.21 11.20
C ASP A 18 -10.94 9.21 11.78
N THR A 19 -9.91 8.90 10.98
CA THR A 19 -8.84 7.98 11.36
C THR A 19 -7.46 8.65 11.33
N ILE A 20 -7.43 9.96 11.15
CA ILE A 20 -6.21 10.76 11.19
C ILE A 20 -5.79 10.96 12.65
N THR A 21 -4.50 10.82 12.91
CA THR A 21 -3.89 11.02 14.23
C THR A 21 -2.82 12.11 14.16
N LEU A 22 -2.65 12.83 15.26
CA LEU A 22 -1.58 13.82 15.38
C LEU A 22 -0.29 13.13 15.81
N ASP A 23 0.82 13.43 15.14
CA ASP A 23 2.12 12.85 15.41
C ASP A 23 3.21 13.94 15.44
N THR A 24 4.14 13.84 16.37
CA THR A 24 5.28 14.76 16.56
C THR A 24 6.63 14.11 16.30
N ASN A 25 6.64 12.80 15.93
CA ASN A 25 7.88 12.03 15.81
C ASN A 25 8.53 12.13 14.42
N TYR A 26 7.77 12.49 13.40
CA TYR A 26 8.28 12.55 12.03
C TYR A 26 9.03 13.85 11.75
N VAL A 27 8.54 14.97 12.26
CA VAL A 27 9.12 16.28 11.96
C VAL A 27 9.44 17.00 13.27
N LYS A 28 10.70 17.41 13.41
CA LYS A 28 11.16 18.12 14.59
C LYS A 28 10.36 19.43 14.78
N ASP A 29 9.92 19.67 16.01
CA ASP A 29 9.19 20.90 16.43
C ASP A 29 7.91 21.18 15.62
N ARG A 30 7.32 20.14 15.00
CA ARG A 30 6.06 20.24 14.26
C ARG A 30 5.12 19.09 14.58
N VAL A 31 3.83 19.42 14.68
CA VAL A 31 2.75 18.43 14.66
C VAL A 31 2.34 18.19 13.21
N VAL A 32 2.23 16.94 12.82
CA VAL A 32 1.68 16.53 11.52
C VAL A 32 0.49 15.61 11.74
N ALA A 33 -0.53 15.77 10.93
CA ALA A 33 -1.70 14.91 10.97
C ALA A 33 -1.54 13.82 9.90
N ILE A 34 -1.51 12.57 10.34
CA ILE A 34 -1.21 11.40 9.50
C ILE A 34 -2.22 10.27 9.70
N GLY A 35 -2.41 9.46 8.67
CA GLY A 35 -3.19 8.23 8.74
C GLY A 35 -2.29 7.04 9.04
N LYS A 36 -2.34 6.53 10.28
CA LYS A 36 -1.49 5.41 10.72
C LYS A 36 -2.33 4.20 11.10
N ILE A 37 -1.91 3.02 10.64
CA ILE A 37 -2.50 1.76 11.05
C ILE A 37 -1.96 1.41 12.44
N LYS A 38 -2.87 1.20 13.40
CA LYS A 38 -2.47 0.70 14.72
C LYS A 38 -2.07 -0.77 14.60
N ARG A 39 -0.78 -1.06 14.68
CA ARG A 39 -0.22 -2.40 14.44
C ARG A 39 1.01 -2.65 15.32
N ASP A 40 1.24 -3.92 15.62
CA ASP A 40 2.42 -4.46 16.30
C ASP A 40 3.37 -5.19 15.33
N LYS A 41 2.94 -5.40 14.07
CA LYS A 41 3.67 -6.08 13.00
C LYS A 41 4.02 -5.11 11.87
N SER A 42 4.95 -5.49 10.99
CA SER A 42 5.21 -4.74 9.76
C SER A 42 3.99 -4.76 8.83
N LEU A 43 3.88 -3.75 7.95
CA LEU A 43 2.81 -3.73 6.95
C LEU A 43 2.90 -4.93 5.99
N ASN A 44 4.13 -5.36 5.68
CA ASN A 44 4.40 -6.54 4.87
C ASN A 44 3.91 -7.84 5.53
N ASP A 45 4.03 -7.99 6.86
CA ASP A 45 3.53 -9.16 7.57
C ASP A 45 2.00 -9.21 7.56
N ILE A 46 1.35 -8.06 7.73
CA ILE A 46 -0.12 -7.98 7.63
C ILE A 46 -0.57 -8.30 6.20
N LEU A 47 0.10 -7.75 5.19
CA LEU A 47 -0.16 -8.07 3.78
C LEU A 47 -0.06 -9.57 3.53
N LEU A 48 0.99 -10.23 4.06
CA LEU A 48 1.17 -11.68 3.93
C LEU A 48 0.02 -12.47 4.56
N GLU A 49 -0.44 -12.08 5.74
CA GLU A 49 -1.60 -12.71 6.40
C GLU A 49 -2.85 -12.60 5.53
N ARG A 50 -3.14 -11.41 4.98
CA ARG A 50 -4.30 -11.18 4.10
C ARG A 50 -4.21 -11.95 2.78
N LEU A 51 -3.00 -12.13 2.22
CA LEU A 51 -2.81 -12.97 1.04
C LEU A 51 -3.06 -14.46 1.32
N LYS A 52 -2.68 -14.95 2.49
CA LYS A 52 -3.00 -16.33 2.92
C LYS A 52 -4.51 -16.53 3.10
N GLU A 53 -5.21 -15.55 3.64
CA GLU A 53 -6.67 -15.56 3.73
C GLU A 53 -7.32 -15.54 2.33
N LEU A 54 -6.79 -14.73 1.41
CA LEU A 54 -7.28 -14.67 0.03
C LEU A 54 -7.14 -16.02 -0.67
N LEU A 55 -5.99 -16.70 -0.58
CA LEU A 55 -5.79 -18.03 -1.13
C LEU A 55 -6.82 -19.03 -0.60
N LYS A 56 -7.08 -18.99 0.71
CA LYS A 56 -8.09 -19.84 1.33
C LYS A 56 -9.50 -19.56 0.77
N ASN A 57 -9.85 -18.28 0.64
CA ASN A 57 -11.17 -17.87 0.14
C ASN A 57 -11.35 -18.22 -1.34
N LEU A 58 -10.28 -18.17 -2.14
CA LEU A 58 -10.28 -18.57 -3.54
C LEU A 58 -10.12 -20.08 -3.75
N ASN A 59 -9.92 -20.85 -2.67
CA ASN A 59 -9.60 -22.28 -2.71
C ASN A 59 -8.37 -22.59 -3.59
N LEU A 60 -7.36 -21.72 -3.53
CA LEU A 60 -6.09 -21.85 -4.23
C LEU A 60 -5.00 -22.30 -3.24
N LYS A 61 -4.04 -23.08 -3.74
CA LYS A 61 -2.87 -23.51 -2.96
C LYS A 61 -1.73 -22.49 -3.04
N ASP A 62 -1.58 -21.84 -4.19
CA ASP A 62 -0.51 -20.89 -4.50
C ASP A 62 -0.96 -20.00 -5.68
N PHE A 63 -0.12 -19.06 -6.09
CA PHE A 63 -0.36 -18.12 -7.20
C PHE A 63 0.44 -18.48 -8.47
N GLN A 64 0.81 -19.76 -8.66
CA GLN A 64 1.70 -20.21 -9.77
C GLN A 64 1.25 -19.80 -11.18
N ASP A 65 -0.07 -19.64 -11.41
CA ASP A 65 -0.63 -19.24 -12.71
C ASP A 65 -1.07 -17.75 -12.70
N THR A 66 -0.51 -16.95 -11.80
CA THR A 66 -0.92 -15.58 -11.55
C THR A 66 0.24 -14.63 -11.79
N LEU A 67 -0.01 -13.54 -12.54
CA LEU A 67 0.91 -12.40 -12.60
C LEU A 67 0.78 -11.58 -11.30
N LEU A 68 1.89 -11.27 -10.65
CA LEU A 68 1.94 -10.32 -9.54
C LEU A 68 2.20 -8.92 -10.08
N VAL A 69 1.32 -7.98 -9.77
CA VAL A 69 1.51 -6.56 -10.11
C VAL A 69 1.49 -5.73 -8.83
N VAL A 70 2.60 -5.07 -8.53
CA VAL A 70 2.75 -4.24 -7.33
C VAL A 70 2.78 -2.77 -7.73
N GLY A 71 2.00 -1.94 -7.04
CA GLY A 71 2.07 -0.48 -7.14
C GLY A 71 2.46 0.13 -5.80
N SER A 72 3.60 0.82 -5.76
CA SER A 72 4.08 1.50 -4.55
C SER A 72 4.82 2.78 -4.92
N SER A 73 4.65 3.82 -4.12
CA SER A 73 5.43 5.06 -4.26
C SER A 73 6.69 5.08 -3.40
N VAL A 74 6.74 4.29 -2.33
CA VAL A 74 7.84 4.29 -1.36
C VAL A 74 8.60 2.96 -1.25
N GLY A 75 8.03 1.86 -1.75
CA GLY A 75 8.65 0.54 -1.65
C GLY A 75 8.99 0.16 -0.20
N GLY A 76 10.21 -0.31 0.02
CA GLY A 76 10.70 -0.71 1.35
C GLY A 76 11.40 0.41 2.14
N MET A 77 11.21 1.68 1.77
CA MET A 77 11.88 2.81 2.39
C MET A 77 11.67 2.87 3.91
N SER A 78 10.44 2.72 4.39
CA SER A 78 10.12 2.78 5.81
C SER A 78 10.85 1.71 6.62
N GLU A 79 11.00 0.49 6.09
CA GLU A 79 11.70 -0.61 6.76
C GLU A 79 13.17 -0.28 6.95
N THR A 80 13.84 0.25 5.92
CA THR A 80 15.25 0.61 5.99
C THR A 80 15.50 1.84 6.87
N GLU A 81 14.61 2.83 6.83
CA GLU A 81 14.65 3.99 7.73
C GLU A 81 14.52 3.59 9.20
N ASN A 82 13.57 2.73 9.51
CA ASN A 82 13.36 2.24 10.89
C ASN A 82 14.59 1.52 11.42
N LEU A 83 15.27 0.70 10.60
CA LEU A 83 16.53 0.06 10.98
C LEU A 83 17.62 1.11 11.23
N TYR A 84 17.75 2.10 10.34
CA TYR A 84 18.73 3.19 10.52
C TYR A 84 18.46 3.99 11.80
N PHE A 85 17.21 4.38 12.07
CA PHE A 85 16.88 5.16 13.26
C PHE A 85 17.10 4.38 14.56
N LYS A 86 16.91 3.05 14.52
CA LYS A 86 17.18 2.16 15.65
C LYS A 86 18.67 2.06 15.95
N ASP A 87 19.49 1.81 14.95
CA ASP A 87 20.90 1.46 15.12
C ASP A 87 21.82 2.67 14.91
N LYS A 88 21.31 3.77 14.33
CA LYS A 88 22.06 4.98 13.94
C LYS A 88 23.28 4.70 13.04
N ASN A 89 23.24 3.58 12.30
CA ASN A 89 24.26 3.20 11.33
C ASN A 89 23.67 2.42 10.17
N TYR A 90 24.44 2.24 9.10
CA TYR A 90 24.02 1.57 7.87
C TYR A 90 24.44 0.09 7.81
N LYS A 91 25.18 -0.44 8.79
CA LYS A 91 25.77 -1.79 8.71
C LYS A 91 24.75 -2.90 8.65
N ASN A 92 23.60 -2.72 9.30
CA ASN A 92 22.54 -3.71 9.39
C ASN A 92 21.43 -3.51 8.36
N ILE A 93 21.57 -2.54 7.45
CA ILE A 93 20.57 -2.28 6.43
C ILE A 93 20.75 -3.26 5.28
N ASP A 94 19.74 -4.10 5.07
CA ASP A 94 19.63 -4.91 3.87
C ASP A 94 19.13 -4.04 2.71
N TYR A 95 20.05 -3.64 1.82
CA TYR A 95 19.74 -2.78 0.68
C TYR A 95 18.71 -3.38 -0.27
N LYS A 96 18.52 -4.70 -0.29
CA LYS A 96 17.52 -5.39 -1.11
C LYS A 96 16.08 -5.15 -0.64
N LYS A 97 15.93 -4.64 0.57
CA LYS A 97 14.63 -4.30 1.15
C LYS A 97 14.21 -2.85 0.88
N HIS A 98 15.09 -2.03 0.32
CA HIS A 98 14.82 -0.61 0.07
C HIS A 98 14.09 -0.33 -1.25
N PRO A 99 14.43 -0.97 -2.38
CA PRO A 99 13.87 -0.63 -3.69
C PRO A 99 12.35 -0.83 -3.76
N ILE A 100 11.75 -0.26 -4.79
CA ILE A 100 10.30 -0.34 -5.04
C ILE A 100 9.83 -1.78 -5.23
N ASP A 101 10.63 -2.61 -5.88
CA ASP A 101 10.35 -4.03 -6.12
C ASP A 101 10.60 -4.93 -4.89
N SER A 102 11.06 -4.36 -3.77
CA SER A 102 11.30 -5.12 -2.54
C SER A 102 10.06 -5.85 -2.04
N ILE A 103 8.87 -5.30 -2.28
CA ILE A 103 7.58 -5.90 -1.92
C ILE A 103 7.31 -7.13 -2.77
N ALA A 104 7.49 -7.04 -4.10
CA ALA A 104 7.37 -8.19 -4.99
C ALA A 104 8.41 -9.27 -4.63
N TYR A 105 9.65 -8.87 -4.36
CA TYR A 105 10.70 -9.77 -3.87
C TYR A 105 10.33 -10.46 -2.55
N PHE A 106 9.75 -9.74 -1.60
CA PHE A 106 9.25 -10.31 -0.35
C PHE A 106 8.16 -11.35 -0.58
N LEU A 107 7.17 -11.03 -1.42
CA LEU A 107 6.05 -11.92 -1.71
C LEU A 107 6.48 -13.16 -2.49
N LYS A 108 7.43 -13.04 -3.42
CA LYS A 108 8.00 -14.17 -4.19
C LYS A 108 8.81 -15.16 -3.33
N LYS A 109 9.21 -14.78 -2.14
CA LYS A 109 9.80 -15.71 -1.16
C LYS A 109 8.75 -16.55 -0.43
N GLN A 110 7.50 -16.12 -0.43
CA GLN A 110 6.41 -16.75 0.29
C GLN A 110 5.47 -17.54 -0.61
N PHE A 111 5.35 -17.10 -1.87
CA PHE A 111 4.44 -17.67 -2.86
C PHE A 111 5.15 -17.81 -4.21
N THR A 112 4.68 -18.77 -5.00
CA THR A 112 5.09 -18.92 -6.39
C THR A 112 4.18 -18.08 -7.28
N PHE A 113 4.76 -17.19 -8.10
CA PHE A 113 4.04 -16.44 -9.13
C PHE A 113 4.57 -16.84 -10.52
N TYR A 114 3.73 -16.71 -11.53
CA TYR A 114 4.17 -16.93 -12.92
C TYR A 114 5.20 -15.88 -13.33
N ASP A 115 4.90 -14.60 -13.04
CA ASP A 115 5.77 -13.46 -13.31
C ASP A 115 5.44 -12.33 -12.35
N ASP A 116 6.24 -11.27 -12.33
CA ASP A 116 5.99 -10.07 -11.51
C ASP A 116 6.42 -8.79 -12.20
N ILE A 117 5.70 -7.71 -11.89
CA ILE A 117 6.03 -6.36 -12.31
C ILE A 117 5.71 -5.36 -11.19
N SER A 118 6.57 -4.37 -11.01
CA SER A 118 6.37 -3.29 -10.03
C SER A 118 6.28 -1.93 -10.71
N PHE A 119 5.28 -1.15 -10.32
CA PHE A 119 5.04 0.21 -10.78
C PHE A 119 5.39 1.22 -9.69
N SER A 120 6.18 2.24 -10.06
CA SER A 120 6.42 3.42 -9.23
C SER A 120 6.22 4.67 -10.07
N THR A 121 5.02 5.21 -9.99
CA THR A 121 4.59 6.43 -10.67
C THR A 121 3.99 7.42 -9.68
N ALA A 122 4.65 7.53 -8.52
CA ALA A 122 4.22 8.35 -7.39
C ALA A 122 2.77 8.02 -6.96
N CYS A 123 1.92 9.02 -6.73
CA CYS A 123 0.54 8.86 -6.26
C CYS A 123 -0.35 8.01 -7.17
N THR A 124 0.07 7.74 -8.40
CA THR A 124 -0.68 6.93 -9.38
C THR A 124 -0.21 5.49 -9.48
N SER A 125 0.75 5.05 -8.66
CA SER A 125 1.37 3.73 -8.74
C SER A 125 0.36 2.59 -8.70
N SER A 126 -0.54 2.59 -7.72
CA SER A 126 -1.57 1.56 -7.57
C SER A 126 -2.62 1.61 -8.69
N ALA A 127 -2.98 2.81 -9.18
CA ALA A 127 -3.92 2.95 -10.29
C ALA A 127 -3.32 2.43 -11.60
N ASN A 128 -2.03 2.71 -11.86
CA ASN A 128 -1.33 2.20 -13.04
C ASN A 128 -1.13 0.68 -12.96
N ALA A 129 -0.86 0.14 -11.77
CA ALA A 129 -0.81 -1.31 -11.55
C ALA A 129 -2.16 -1.98 -11.90
N LEU A 130 -3.27 -1.39 -11.47
CA LEU A 130 -4.62 -1.89 -11.78
C LEU A 130 -4.95 -1.76 -13.27
N GLY A 131 -4.63 -0.61 -13.88
CA GLY A 131 -4.82 -0.39 -15.32
C GLY A 131 -4.06 -1.38 -16.18
N TYR A 132 -2.80 -1.63 -15.84
CA TYR A 132 -1.98 -2.65 -16.51
C TYR A 132 -2.57 -4.06 -16.33
N ALA A 133 -2.98 -4.43 -15.13
CA ALA A 133 -3.60 -5.72 -14.85
C ALA A 133 -4.86 -5.95 -15.70
N LYS A 134 -5.73 -4.93 -15.82
CA LYS A 134 -6.89 -4.97 -16.70
C LYS A 134 -6.48 -5.19 -18.15
N GLU A 135 -5.50 -4.44 -18.64
CA GLU A 135 -5.06 -4.50 -20.03
C GLU A 135 -4.51 -5.88 -20.42
N VAL A 136 -3.67 -6.49 -19.57
CA VAL A 136 -3.09 -7.81 -19.88
C VAL A 136 -4.12 -8.93 -19.82
N ILE A 137 -5.17 -8.81 -18.98
CA ILE A 137 -6.31 -9.74 -18.97
C ILE A 137 -7.15 -9.56 -20.25
N GLN A 138 -7.50 -8.31 -20.61
CA GLN A 138 -8.30 -8.03 -21.82
C GLN A 138 -7.60 -8.48 -23.10
N LYS A 139 -6.28 -8.41 -23.15
CA LYS A 139 -5.47 -8.93 -24.27
C LYS A 139 -5.28 -10.45 -24.24
N GLY A 140 -5.79 -11.15 -23.22
CA GLY A 140 -5.63 -12.59 -23.07
C GLY A 140 -4.21 -13.05 -22.76
N ILE A 141 -3.33 -12.14 -22.31
CA ILE A 141 -1.94 -12.47 -21.98
C ILE A 141 -1.89 -13.25 -20.66
N TYR A 142 -2.68 -12.81 -19.67
CA TYR A 142 -2.83 -13.46 -18.38
C TYR A 142 -4.32 -13.70 -18.07
N LYS A 143 -4.61 -14.84 -17.43
CA LYS A 143 -5.96 -15.17 -16.96
C LYS A 143 -6.22 -14.70 -15.53
N ASN A 144 -5.17 -14.68 -14.72
CA ASN A 144 -5.21 -14.28 -13.31
C ASN A 144 -4.13 -13.24 -13.06
N VAL A 145 -4.49 -12.17 -12.37
CA VAL A 145 -3.57 -11.12 -11.95
C VAL A 145 -3.86 -10.75 -10.51
N LEU A 146 -2.83 -10.79 -9.67
CA LEU A 146 -2.88 -10.27 -8.30
C LEU A 146 -2.30 -8.86 -8.30
N VAL A 147 -3.13 -7.87 -8.01
CA VAL A 147 -2.68 -6.48 -7.84
C VAL A 147 -2.53 -6.17 -6.36
N VAL A 148 -1.39 -5.64 -5.98
CA VAL A 148 -1.09 -5.14 -4.63
C VAL A 148 -0.71 -3.68 -4.73
N GLY A 149 -1.56 -2.81 -4.20
CA GLY A 149 -1.20 -1.40 -3.97
C GLY A 149 -0.81 -1.24 -2.51
N ILE A 150 0.38 -0.72 -2.23
CA ILE A 150 0.87 -0.61 -0.85
C ILE A 150 1.85 0.54 -0.69
N ASP A 151 1.62 1.36 0.34
CA ASP A 151 2.58 2.34 0.82
C ASP A 151 2.58 2.37 2.35
N ASP A 152 3.76 2.36 2.93
CA ASP A 152 4.01 2.53 4.36
C ASP A 152 4.42 3.99 4.65
N LEU A 153 4.19 4.49 5.86
CA LEU A 153 4.66 5.80 6.26
C LEU A 153 6.19 5.80 6.42
N SER A 154 6.88 6.64 5.65
CA SER A 154 8.31 6.85 5.75
C SER A 154 8.64 8.25 6.27
N HIS A 155 9.74 8.37 7.02
CA HIS A 155 10.26 9.68 7.45
C HIS A 155 10.58 10.57 6.27
N THR A 156 11.23 10.03 5.23
CA THR A 156 11.57 10.77 4.01
C THR A 156 10.32 11.37 3.36
N THR A 157 9.24 10.60 3.24
CA THR A 157 7.99 11.09 2.65
C THR A 157 7.37 12.19 3.50
N VAL A 158 7.20 11.96 4.81
CA VAL A 158 6.58 12.94 5.71
C VAL A 158 7.43 14.22 5.79
N CYS A 159 8.74 14.11 5.98
CA CYS A 159 9.65 15.26 6.01
C CYS A 159 9.67 16.01 4.67
N GLY A 160 9.67 15.29 3.55
CA GLY A 160 9.65 15.88 2.21
C GLY A 160 8.39 16.74 1.99
N PHE A 161 7.21 16.20 2.24
CA PHE A 161 5.96 16.97 2.13
C PHE A 161 5.87 18.10 3.16
N SER A 162 6.41 17.90 4.37
CA SER A 162 6.51 18.96 5.38
C SER A 162 7.41 20.12 4.91
N ALA A 163 8.53 19.81 4.30
CA ALA A 163 9.46 20.81 3.75
C ALA A 163 8.82 21.64 2.63
N LEU A 164 7.92 21.02 1.85
CA LEU A 164 7.13 21.71 0.83
C LEU A 164 5.95 22.53 1.42
N SER A 165 5.76 22.49 2.75
CA SER A 165 4.66 23.18 3.46
C SER A 165 3.27 22.79 2.97
N VAL A 166 3.08 21.52 2.54
CA VAL A 166 1.79 21.02 2.04
C VAL A 166 1.08 20.09 3.02
N LEU A 167 1.70 19.75 4.16
CA LEU A 167 1.06 18.95 5.19
C LEU A 167 0.23 19.79 6.15
N SER A 168 -0.97 19.31 6.44
CA SER A 168 -1.84 19.87 7.48
C SER A 168 -1.42 19.38 8.86
N SER A 169 -1.59 20.24 9.87
CA SER A 169 -1.46 19.90 11.29
C SER A 169 -2.75 19.34 11.91
N LYS A 170 -3.82 19.23 11.11
CA LYS A 170 -5.13 18.70 11.49
C LYS A 170 -5.72 17.87 10.36
N PRO A 171 -6.83 17.13 10.55
CA PRO A 171 -7.51 16.44 9.46
C PRO A 171 -7.78 17.35 8.28
N CYS A 172 -7.43 16.91 7.09
CA CYS A 172 -7.59 17.71 5.88
C CYS A 172 -9.07 17.90 5.50
N THR A 173 -9.36 19.05 4.92
CA THR A 173 -10.69 19.43 4.45
C THR A 173 -10.63 19.60 2.93
N PRO A 174 -10.75 18.49 2.15
CA PRO A 174 -10.63 18.55 0.69
C PRO A 174 -11.65 19.53 0.08
N PHE A 175 -11.18 20.33 -0.89
CA PHE A 175 -11.96 21.33 -1.61
C PHE A 175 -12.45 22.53 -0.78
N ASP A 176 -12.25 22.57 0.55
CA ASP A 176 -12.59 23.72 1.37
C ASP A 176 -11.68 24.92 1.04
N LYS A 177 -12.27 26.15 1.05
CA LYS A 177 -11.50 27.38 0.83
C LYS A 177 -10.46 27.66 1.91
N ASN A 178 -10.70 27.16 3.14
CA ASN A 178 -9.82 27.31 4.31
C ASN A 178 -8.92 26.09 4.56
N ARG A 179 -8.75 25.22 3.56
CA ARG A 179 -7.87 24.06 3.71
C ARG A 179 -6.43 24.46 4.00
N GLU A 180 -5.78 23.75 4.92
CA GLU A 180 -4.39 24.04 5.33
C GLU A 180 -3.36 23.13 4.66
N GLY A 181 -3.81 22.06 4.00
CA GLY A 181 -2.93 21.10 3.37
C GLY A 181 -3.54 19.72 3.28
N MET A 182 -2.70 18.72 3.08
CA MET A 182 -3.08 17.31 2.95
C MET A 182 -2.56 16.49 4.14
N ASN A 183 -3.07 15.28 4.29
CA ASN A 183 -2.50 14.27 5.18
C ASN A 183 -1.90 13.14 4.36
N VAL A 184 -0.78 12.58 4.82
CA VAL A 184 -0.24 11.32 4.30
C VAL A 184 -0.67 10.17 5.20
N ALA A 185 -0.86 9.00 4.60
CA ALA A 185 -1.31 7.83 5.32
C ALA A 185 -0.61 6.57 4.78
N GLU A 186 -0.56 5.54 5.60
CA GLU A 186 -0.16 4.20 5.18
C GLU A 186 -1.38 3.33 4.89
N GLY A 187 -1.20 2.34 4.04
CA GLY A 187 -2.24 1.39 3.70
C GLY A 187 -1.85 0.44 2.60
N PHE A 188 -2.69 -0.57 2.40
CA PHE A 188 -2.59 -1.44 1.24
C PHE A 188 -3.96 -1.92 0.78
N VAL A 189 -4.02 -2.34 -0.46
CA VAL A 189 -5.16 -2.99 -1.09
C VAL A 189 -4.69 -4.21 -1.87
N ILE A 190 -5.48 -5.26 -1.87
CA ILE A 190 -5.26 -6.47 -2.64
C ILE A 190 -6.47 -6.68 -3.54
N LEU A 191 -6.23 -6.84 -4.84
CA LEU A 191 -7.26 -7.16 -5.82
C LEU A 191 -6.82 -8.40 -6.61
N PHE A 192 -7.68 -9.42 -6.67
CA PHE A 192 -7.47 -10.58 -7.52
C PHE A 192 -8.38 -10.48 -8.74
N LEU A 193 -7.79 -10.26 -9.91
CA LEU A 193 -8.48 -10.07 -11.17
C LEU A 193 -8.46 -11.35 -11.99
N GLN A 194 -9.56 -11.65 -12.66
CA GLN A 194 -9.72 -12.80 -13.53
C GLN A 194 -10.45 -12.45 -14.82
N ASP A 195 -10.22 -13.23 -15.87
CA ASP A 195 -10.91 -13.12 -17.17
C ASP A 195 -12.37 -13.62 -17.13
N LYS A 196 -12.80 -14.20 -16.01
CA LYS A 196 -14.11 -14.82 -15.84
C LYS A 196 -14.93 -14.11 -14.78
N LYS A 197 -16.17 -13.77 -15.14
CA LYS A 197 -17.14 -13.27 -14.18
C LYS A 197 -17.47 -14.37 -13.15
N GLN A 198 -17.42 -14.02 -11.89
CA GLN A 198 -17.85 -14.84 -10.77
C GLN A 198 -19.05 -14.20 -10.07
N ASN A 199 -19.80 -15.01 -9.31
CA ASN A 199 -20.85 -14.49 -8.45
C ASN A 199 -20.22 -13.51 -7.43
N ASN A 200 -20.82 -12.33 -7.28
CA ASN A 200 -20.34 -11.25 -6.39
C ASN A 200 -19.00 -10.61 -6.81
N SER A 201 -18.56 -10.77 -8.05
CA SER A 201 -17.41 -10.03 -8.56
C SER A 201 -17.81 -8.63 -9.05
N ILE A 202 -16.85 -7.70 -8.97
CA ILE A 202 -16.97 -6.35 -9.54
C ILE A 202 -16.33 -6.39 -10.92
N GLU A 203 -17.02 -5.84 -11.92
CA GLU A 203 -16.48 -5.67 -13.27
C GLU A 203 -15.71 -4.35 -13.36
N ILE A 204 -14.50 -4.42 -13.90
CA ILE A 204 -13.69 -3.22 -14.17
C ILE A 204 -13.83 -2.89 -15.66
N LEU A 205 -14.59 -1.85 -15.95
CA LEU A 205 -14.89 -1.37 -17.31
C LEU A 205 -13.72 -0.58 -17.92
#